data_c8f57739f5b3eaf0c4c7648227809104
#
_entry.id   c8f57739f5b3eaf0c4c7648227809104
#
_cell.length_a   1.000
_cell.length_b   1.000
_cell.length_c   1.000
_cell.angle_alpha   90.00
_cell.angle_beta   90.00
_cell.angle_gamma   90.00
#
_symmetry.space_group_name_H-M   'P 1'
#
loop_
_entity.id
_entity.type
_entity.pdbx_description
1 polymer ?
#
loop_
_entity_poly.entity_id
_entity_poly.type
_entity_poly.pdbx_seq_one_letter_code
_entity_poly.pdbx_strand_id
1 'polypeptide(L)'
;MHEIDNKAKEAKEKKAAYGPDIDLKDYCTEGECHEPLENLEQLPEEEKSTMLKAGVDSSEEGRSGSYVQRDTTAIYASSVMDGLEVLPIKEALKLDWVREYYWKLVPVDQDKFTSLAYSDLHNGYVIRALPGAKVTFPVQACLYLHQDALSQNVHNLI
;
A
#
# COMPACT_ATOMS: atom_id res chain seq x y z
N MET A 1 10.60 4.70 -19.38
CA MET A 1 10.55 5.64 -18.24
C MET A 1 10.00 6.98 -18.65
N HIS A 2 10.58 7.70 -19.62
CA HIS A 2 10.08 9.04 -20.05
C HIS A 2 8.61 9.11 -20.50
N GLU A 3 8.05 8.08 -21.11
CA GLU A 3 6.65 8.11 -21.58
C GLU A 3 5.65 8.09 -20.44
N ILE A 4 5.82 7.21 -19.44
CA ILE A 4 4.93 7.14 -18.28
C ILE A 4 5.03 8.39 -17.40
N ASP A 5 6.25 8.96 -17.26
CA ASP A 5 6.45 10.22 -16.52
C ASP A 5 5.68 11.38 -17.18
N ASN A 6 5.67 11.45 -18.53
CA ASN A 6 4.93 12.48 -19.25
C ASN A 6 3.42 12.31 -19.09
N LYS A 7 2.91 11.09 -19.22
CA LYS A 7 1.49 10.79 -19.01
C LYS A 7 1.03 11.18 -17.59
N ALA A 8 1.82 10.86 -16.58
CA ALA A 8 1.52 11.27 -15.20
C ALA A 8 1.47 12.79 -15.07
N LYS A 9 2.44 13.51 -15.63
CA LYS A 9 2.47 14.99 -15.58
C LYS A 9 1.25 15.63 -16.24
N GLU A 10 0.81 15.12 -17.38
CA GLU A 10 -0.36 15.61 -18.12
C GLU A 10 -1.67 15.38 -17.35
N ALA A 11 -1.69 14.37 -16.46
CA ALA A 11 -2.88 14.02 -15.70
C ALA A 11 -3.03 14.73 -14.35
N LYS A 12 -2.04 15.53 -13.92
CA LYS A 12 -2.05 16.20 -12.61
C LYS A 12 -3.29 17.06 -12.33
N GLU A 13 -3.84 17.67 -13.37
CA GLU A 13 -5.02 18.54 -13.27
C GLU A 13 -6.31 17.86 -13.78
N LYS A 14 -6.24 16.58 -14.13
CA LYS A 14 -7.45 15.85 -14.52
C LYS A 14 -8.37 15.67 -13.32
N LYS A 15 -9.67 15.80 -13.56
CA LYS A 15 -10.69 15.52 -12.54
C LYS A 15 -10.65 14.03 -12.13
N ALA A 16 -11.15 13.77 -10.93
CA ALA A 16 -11.39 12.40 -10.47
C ALA A 16 -12.19 11.61 -11.51
N ALA A 17 -11.69 10.43 -11.88
CA ALA A 17 -12.43 9.52 -12.75
C ALA A 17 -13.63 8.89 -12.03
N TYR A 18 -13.52 8.72 -10.73
CA TYR A 18 -14.54 8.15 -9.86
C TYR A 18 -14.60 8.90 -8.53
N GLY A 19 -15.80 8.97 -7.94
CA GLY A 19 -16.02 9.60 -6.66
C GLY A 19 -15.95 11.14 -6.67
N PRO A 20 -15.86 11.79 -5.50
CA PRO A 20 -15.79 13.22 -5.39
C PRO A 20 -14.44 13.76 -5.87
N ASP A 21 -14.49 14.89 -6.56
CA ASP A 21 -13.29 15.58 -7.06
C ASP A 21 -12.75 16.54 -5.99
N ILE A 22 -12.11 15.98 -4.96
CA ILE A 22 -11.51 16.75 -3.84
C ILE A 22 -10.28 17.55 -4.30
N ASP A 23 -9.97 18.65 -3.61
CA ASP A 23 -8.73 19.40 -3.85
C ASP A 23 -7.56 18.73 -3.11
N LEU A 24 -6.55 18.28 -3.86
CA LEU A 24 -5.38 17.63 -3.29
C LEU A 24 -4.50 18.57 -2.46
N LYS A 25 -4.67 19.89 -2.61
CA LYS A 25 -3.95 20.91 -1.83
C LYS A 25 -4.36 20.94 -0.35
N ASP A 26 -5.52 20.39 -0.04
CA ASP A 26 -6.02 20.30 1.34
C ASP A 26 -5.32 19.20 2.14
N TYR A 27 -4.44 18.43 1.49
CA TYR A 27 -3.75 17.28 2.11
C TYR A 27 -2.25 17.44 1.98
N CYS A 28 -1.51 17.07 3.03
CA CYS A 28 -0.06 16.94 2.96
C CYS A 28 0.33 15.55 2.43
N THR A 29 1.48 15.48 1.80
CA THR A 29 2.07 14.22 1.30
C THR A 29 3.32 13.82 2.09
N GLU A 30 3.84 14.72 2.92
CA GLU A 30 4.99 14.44 3.79
C GLU A 30 4.48 13.90 5.13
N GLY A 31 4.72 12.62 5.39
CA GLY A 31 4.36 11.94 6.64
C GLY A 31 5.59 11.65 7.49
N GLU A 32 5.37 11.39 8.77
CA GLU A 32 6.41 10.92 9.66
C GLU A 32 6.96 9.57 9.20
N CYS A 33 8.29 9.39 9.36
CA CYS A 33 8.91 8.09 9.16
C CYS A 33 8.77 7.26 10.43
N HIS A 34 8.37 6.02 10.27
CA HIS A 34 8.21 5.06 11.37
C HIS A 34 9.22 3.93 11.25
N GLU A 35 9.69 3.41 12.37
CA GLU A 35 10.58 2.26 12.37
C GLU A 35 9.80 0.97 12.06
N PRO A 36 10.40 0.04 11.31
CA PRO A 36 9.82 -1.29 11.09
C PRO A 36 9.65 -2.06 12.39
N LEU A 37 8.57 -2.85 12.47
CA LEU A 37 8.28 -3.71 13.59
C LEU A 37 8.75 -5.14 13.31
N GLU A 38 9.21 -5.83 14.35
CA GLU A 38 9.51 -7.26 14.29
C GLU A 38 8.23 -8.12 14.31
N ASN A 39 7.20 -7.63 15.02
CA ASN A 39 5.87 -8.25 15.09
C ASN A 39 4.81 -7.19 15.43
N LEU A 40 3.55 -7.47 15.15
CA LEU A 40 2.44 -6.56 15.37
C LEU A 40 2.07 -6.38 16.85
N GLU A 41 2.56 -7.21 17.76
CA GLU A 41 2.34 -7.04 19.20
C GLU A 41 3.07 -5.83 19.77
N GLN A 42 4.10 -5.34 19.07
CA GLN A 42 4.82 -4.10 19.42
C GLN A 42 4.02 -2.81 19.19
N LEU A 43 2.88 -2.90 18.48
CA LEU A 43 2.00 -1.76 18.29
C LEU A 43 1.40 -1.29 19.65
N PRO A 44 1.17 0.03 19.81
CA PRO A 44 0.42 0.56 20.95
C PRO A 44 -0.98 -0.07 21.06
N GLU A 45 -1.45 -0.28 22.28
CA GLU A 45 -2.77 -0.92 22.52
C GLU A 45 -3.94 -0.15 21.87
N GLU A 46 -3.87 1.16 21.79
CA GLU A 46 -4.88 2.00 21.13
C GLU A 46 -4.94 1.70 19.62
N GLU A 47 -3.79 1.54 18.97
CA GLU A 47 -3.72 1.20 17.55
C GLU A 47 -4.21 -0.22 17.30
N LYS A 48 -3.78 -1.20 18.12
CA LYS A 48 -4.29 -2.59 18.04
C LYS A 48 -5.82 -2.61 18.16
N SER A 49 -6.37 -1.86 19.13
CA SER A 49 -7.82 -1.77 19.32
C SER A 49 -8.52 -1.16 18.11
N THR A 50 -7.93 -0.14 17.50
CA THR A 50 -8.47 0.51 16.30
C THR A 50 -8.41 -0.41 15.08
N MET A 51 -7.28 -1.08 14.88
CA MET A 51 -7.10 -2.05 13.80
C MET A 51 -8.06 -3.24 13.94
N LEU A 52 -8.25 -3.74 15.16
CA LEU A 52 -9.18 -4.84 15.44
C LEU A 52 -10.62 -4.48 15.10
N LYS A 53 -11.06 -3.24 15.39
CA LYS A 53 -12.39 -2.74 14.96
C LYS A 53 -12.57 -2.72 13.46
N ALA A 54 -11.47 -2.56 12.70
CA ALA A 54 -11.45 -2.64 11.25
C ALA A 54 -11.24 -4.08 10.71
N GLY A 55 -11.15 -5.09 11.60
CA GLY A 55 -10.98 -6.50 11.23
C GLY A 55 -9.53 -6.93 11.04
N VAL A 56 -8.56 -6.09 11.40
CA VAL A 56 -7.12 -6.42 11.35
C VAL A 56 -6.65 -6.83 12.73
N ASP A 57 -6.23 -8.08 12.87
CA ASP A 57 -5.83 -8.68 14.15
C ASP A 57 -4.30 -8.68 14.28
N SER A 58 -3.79 -8.00 15.32
CA SER A 58 -2.37 -7.93 15.63
C SER A 58 -1.77 -9.26 16.12
N SER A 59 -2.60 -10.20 16.58
CA SER A 59 -2.14 -11.54 16.95
C SER A 59 -1.80 -12.40 15.73
N GLU A 60 -2.28 -12.01 14.54
CA GLU A 60 -2.15 -12.75 13.27
C GLU A 60 -2.73 -14.18 13.32
N GLU A 61 -3.51 -14.51 14.36
CA GLU A 61 -4.15 -15.81 14.46
C GLU A 61 -5.12 -16.04 13.29
N GLY A 62 -4.99 -17.17 12.60
CA GLY A 62 -5.80 -17.48 11.43
C GLY A 62 -5.53 -16.56 10.24
N ARG A 63 -4.34 -16.02 10.10
CA ARG A 63 -3.87 -15.26 8.93
C ARG A 63 -2.74 -15.98 8.22
N SER A 64 -2.74 -15.89 6.89
CA SER A 64 -1.63 -16.43 6.07
C SER A 64 -0.50 -15.43 5.89
N GLY A 65 -0.78 -14.15 6.11
CA GLY A 65 0.19 -13.07 6.06
C GLY A 65 -0.45 -11.73 6.41
N SER A 66 0.39 -10.76 6.70
CA SER A 66 -0.03 -9.42 7.12
C SER A 66 0.82 -8.34 6.47
N TYR A 67 0.19 -7.23 6.14
CA TYR A 67 0.85 -5.98 5.75
C TYR A 67 0.28 -4.83 6.56
N VAL A 68 1.13 -4.02 7.15
CA VAL A 68 0.72 -2.80 7.87
C VAL A 68 1.56 -1.62 7.41
N GLN A 69 0.88 -0.59 6.96
CA GLN A 69 1.45 0.71 6.66
C GLN A 69 0.91 1.73 7.64
N ARG A 70 1.80 2.46 8.31
CA ARG A 70 1.46 3.63 9.12
C ARG A 70 1.89 4.86 8.36
N ASP A 71 0.95 5.75 8.10
CA ASP A 71 1.19 6.96 7.31
C ASP A 71 1.86 6.62 5.97
N THR A 72 3.10 7.05 5.74
CA THR A 72 3.85 6.80 4.51
C THR A 72 4.78 5.58 4.58
N THR A 73 4.92 4.96 5.76
CA THR A 73 5.89 3.89 6.02
C THR A 73 5.23 2.52 6.12
N ALA A 74 5.69 1.55 5.33
CA ALA A 74 5.38 0.14 5.57
C ALA A 74 6.15 -0.33 6.82
N ILE A 75 5.43 -0.49 7.92
CA ILE A 75 6.04 -0.84 9.22
C ILE A 75 6.10 -2.35 9.44
N TYR A 76 5.29 -3.12 8.72
CA TYR A 76 5.27 -4.57 8.84
C TYR A 76 4.81 -5.25 7.55
N ALA A 77 5.49 -6.32 7.17
CA ALA A 77 5.08 -7.20 6.09
C ALA A 77 5.58 -8.61 6.39
N SER A 78 4.67 -9.58 6.45
CA SER A 78 4.99 -10.96 6.81
C SER A 78 4.11 -11.95 6.06
N SER A 79 4.64 -13.13 5.82
CA SER A 79 3.91 -14.30 5.37
C SER A 79 4.33 -15.51 6.21
N VAL A 80 3.37 -16.27 6.70
CA VAL A 80 3.60 -17.48 7.48
C VAL A 80 3.39 -18.75 6.67
N MET A 81 3.11 -18.63 5.37
CA MET A 81 2.85 -19.76 4.47
C MET A 81 3.89 -19.87 3.37
N ASP A 82 4.31 -21.11 3.13
CA ASP A 82 5.16 -21.42 1.98
C ASP A 82 4.43 -21.07 0.66
N GLY A 83 5.17 -20.40 -0.21
CA GLY A 83 4.65 -20.00 -1.52
C GLY A 83 3.73 -18.79 -1.50
N LEU A 84 3.59 -18.09 -0.38
CA LEU A 84 2.94 -16.79 -0.30
C LEU A 84 4.00 -15.71 -0.03
N GLU A 85 4.00 -14.68 -0.88
CA GLU A 85 4.84 -13.50 -0.71
C GLU A 85 3.97 -12.29 -0.34
N VAL A 86 4.36 -11.58 0.71
CA VAL A 86 3.75 -10.30 1.13
C VAL A 86 4.88 -9.31 1.30
N LEU A 87 4.97 -8.33 0.44
CA LEU A 87 6.11 -7.39 0.37
C LEU A 87 5.63 -5.95 0.30
N PRO A 88 6.34 -4.98 0.92
CA PRO A 88 6.15 -3.58 0.60
C PRO A 88 6.46 -3.31 -0.88
N ILE A 89 5.64 -2.50 -1.56
CA ILE A 89 5.79 -2.26 -3.01
C ILE A 89 7.16 -1.66 -3.36
N LYS A 90 7.71 -0.77 -2.52
CA LYS A 90 9.03 -0.16 -2.75
C LYS A 90 10.16 -1.20 -2.76
N GLU A 91 10.06 -2.22 -1.90
CA GLU A 91 10.99 -3.34 -1.89
C GLU A 91 10.75 -4.27 -3.10
N ALA A 92 9.49 -4.56 -3.37
CA ALA A 92 9.08 -5.44 -4.45
C ALA A 92 9.44 -4.87 -5.84
N LEU A 93 9.50 -3.56 -6.02
CA LEU A 93 9.92 -2.92 -7.28
C LEU A 93 11.39 -3.20 -7.67
N LYS A 94 12.20 -3.77 -6.77
CA LYS A 94 13.53 -4.30 -7.10
C LYS A 94 13.47 -5.58 -7.95
N LEU A 95 12.32 -6.27 -7.93
CA LEU A 95 12.08 -7.51 -8.66
C LEU A 95 11.59 -7.22 -10.09
N ASP A 96 12.17 -7.89 -11.09
CA ASP A 96 11.84 -7.69 -12.50
C ASP A 96 10.37 -7.94 -12.80
N TRP A 97 9.83 -9.05 -12.29
CA TRP A 97 8.44 -9.42 -12.53
C TRP A 97 7.44 -8.40 -11.96
N VAL A 98 7.74 -7.72 -10.83
CA VAL A 98 6.87 -6.67 -10.28
C VAL A 98 6.82 -5.47 -11.22
N ARG A 99 7.97 -5.08 -11.79
CA ARG A 99 8.04 -3.98 -12.75
C ARG A 99 7.27 -4.25 -14.05
N GLU A 100 7.09 -5.52 -14.43
CA GLU A 100 6.29 -5.90 -15.59
C GLU A 100 4.79 -5.60 -15.39
N TYR A 101 4.30 -5.65 -14.15
CA TYR A 101 2.89 -5.41 -13.81
C TYR A 101 2.62 -4.00 -13.27
N TYR A 102 3.64 -3.29 -12.82
CA TYR A 102 3.51 -1.97 -12.22
C TYR A 102 2.92 -0.96 -13.21
N TRP A 103 1.78 -0.36 -12.83
CA TRP A 103 0.98 0.56 -13.67
C TRP A 103 0.54 -0.02 -15.03
N LYS A 104 0.27 -1.31 -15.11
CA LYS A 104 -0.23 -1.95 -16.34
C LYS A 104 -1.74 -2.11 -16.38
N LEU A 105 -2.37 -2.35 -15.23
CA LEU A 105 -3.82 -2.56 -15.12
C LEU A 105 -4.55 -1.24 -14.91
N VAL A 106 -3.99 -0.35 -14.12
CA VAL A 106 -4.52 0.99 -13.89
C VAL A 106 -3.66 1.99 -14.64
N PRO A 107 -4.23 2.81 -15.55
CA PRO A 107 -3.46 3.83 -16.26
C PRO A 107 -2.97 4.91 -15.30
N VAL A 108 -1.69 5.27 -15.38
CA VAL A 108 -1.09 6.32 -14.56
C VAL A 108 -1.70 7.71 -14.82
N ASP A 109 -2.27 7.88 -15.98
CA ASP A 109 -2.89 9.12 -16.49
C ASP A 109 -4.42 9.08 -16.47
N GLN A 110 -5.01 8.21 -15.68
CA GLN A 110 -6.46 8.12 -15.54
C GLN A 110 -7.01 9.43 -14.97
N ASP A 111 -6.44 9.91 -13.87
CA ASP A 111 -6.81 11.14 -13.20
C ASP A 111 -5.67 11.71 -12.33
N LYS A 112 -5.95 12.79 -11.58
CA LYS A 112 -4.98 13.41 -10.66
C LYS A 112 -4.54 12.48 -9.53
N PHE A 113 -5.38 11.54 -9.09
CA PHE A 113 -5.04 10.62 -8.00
C PHE A 113 -4.04 9.55 -8.46
N THR A 114 -4.27 8.96 -9.63
CA THR A 114 -3.32 8.01 -10.22
C THR A 114 -1.99 8.68 -10.56
N SER A 115 -2.04 9.90 -11.07
CA SER A 115 -0.86 10.74 -11.31
C SER A 115 -0.09 11.01 -10.01
N LEU A 116 -0.77 11.37 -8.92
CA LEU A 116 -0.14 11.61 -7.62
C LEU A 116 0.46 10.31 -7.06
N ALA A 117 -0.30 9.22 -7.05
CA ALA A 117 0.19 7.93 -6.55
C ALA A 117 1.42 7.42 -7.31
N TYR A 118 1.57 7.78 -8.59
CA TYR A 118 2.77 7.46 -9.35
C TYR A 118 3.94 8.40 -9.01
N SER A 119 3.69 9.72 -9.01
CA SER A 119 4.75 10.73 -8.87
C SER A 119 5.28 10.87 -7.45
N ASP A 120 4.48 10.51 -6.47
CA ASP A 120 4.78 10.62 -5.04
C ASP A 120 4.30 9.35 -4.30
N LEU A 121 4.85 8.22 -4.72
CA LEU A 121 4.50 6.93 -4.14
C LEU A 121 5.02 6.82 -2.70
N HIS A 122 4.13 6.70 -1.73
CA HIS A 122 4.50 6.45 -0.34
C HIS A 122 4.86 4.99 -0.12
N ASN A 123 3.92 4.10 -0.36
CA ASN A 123 4.14 2.66 -0.30
C ASN A 123 2.95 1.92 -0.93
N GLY A 124 2.57 0.81 -0.36
CA GLY A 124 1.60 -0.17 -0.77
C GLY A 124 2.20 -1.56 -0.66
N TYR A 125 1.52 -2.56 -1.18
CA TYR A 125 1.95 -3.94 -1.04
C TYR A 125 1.91 -4.72 -2.35
N VAL A 126 2.70 -5.78 -2.37
CA VAL A 126 2.60 -6.87 -3.34
C VAL A 126 2.24 -8.13 -2.59
N ILE A 127 1.16 -8.79 -3.02
CA ILE A 127 0.76 -10.11 -2.53
C ILE A 127 0.80 -11.07 -3.70
N ARG A 128 1.54 -12.15 -3.58
CA ARG A 128 1.70 -13.14 -4.64
C ARG A 128 1.61 -14.55 -4.09
N ALA A 129 0.73 -15.36 -4.65
CA ALA A 129 0.76 -16.81 -4.44
C ALA A 129 1.55 -17.47 -5.57
N LEU A 130 2.57 -18.24 -5.22
CA LEU A 130 3.37 -18.99 -6.18
C LEU A 130 2.58 -20.20 -6.73
N PRO A 131 2.91 -20.70 -7.92
CA PRO A 131 2.26 -21.88 -8.48
C PRO A 131 2.28 -23.06 -7.51
N GLY A 132 1.08 -23.63 -7.23
CA GLY A 132 0.91 -24.73 -6.30
C GLY A 132 0.73 -24.32 -4.84
N ALA A 133 0.89 -23.06 -4.47
CA ALA A 133 0.60 -22.59 -3.12
C ALA A 133 -0.89 -22.79 -2.78
N LYS A 134 -1.15 -23.20 -1.54
CA LYS A 134 -2.51 -23.38 -1.01
C LYS A 134 -2.70 -22.42 0.16
N VAL A 135 -3.16 -21.21 -0.13
CA VAL A 135 -3.43 -20.20 0.90
C VAL A 135 -4.75 -20.55 1.58
N THR A 136 -4.71 -21.00 2.83
CA THR A 136 -5.87 -21.53 3.57
C THR A 136 -6.55 -20.47 4.43
N PHE A 137 -5.81 -19.48 4.89
CA PHE A 137 -6.33 -18.37 5.67
C PHE A 137 -6.19 -17.05 4.90
N PRO A 138 -6.98 -16.03 5.24
CA PRO A 138 -6.89 -14.73 4.57
C PRO A 138 -5.55 -14.05 4.85
N VAL A 139 -5.12 -13.21 3.91
CA VAL A 139 -4.10 -12.19 4.13
C VAL A 139 -4.80 -10.91 4.60
N GLN A 140 -4.24 -10.24 5.59
CA GLN A 140 -4.74 -8.95 6.04
C GLN A 140 -3.80 -7.82 5.61
N ALA A 141 -4.38 -6.68 5.23
CA ALA A 141 -3.63 -5.47 4.93
C ALA A 141 -4.28 -4.26 5.61
N CYS A 142 -3.49 -3.48 6.32
CA CYS A 142 -3.92 -2.26 6.98
C CYS A 142 -3.14 -1.06 6.46
N LEU A 143 -3.87 -0.06 5.98
CA LEU A 143 -3.35 1.26 5.64
C LEU A 143 -3.84 2.23 6.72
N TYR A 144 -3.02 2.43 7.75
CA TYR A 144 -3.38 3.21 8.93
C TYR A 144 -2.87 4.65 8.80
N LEU A 145 -3.77 5.61 8.93
CA LEU A 145 -3.46 7.03 9.00
C LEU A 145 -3.42 7.46 10.46
N HIS A 146 -2.25 7.84 10.94
CA HIS A 146 -2.04 8.40 12.28
C HIS A 146 -2.03 9.93 12.23
N GLN A 147 -1.44 10.50 11.17
CA GLN A 147 -1.32 11.94 10.97
C GLN A 147 -2.58 12.49 10.29
N ASP A 148 -3.13 13.57 10.85
CA ASP A 148 -4.29 14.28 10.27
C ASP A 148 -3.95 14.91 8.91
N ALA A 149 -4.93 14.92 8.02
CA ALA A 149 -4.86 15.50 6.69
C ALA A 149 -3.70 14.96 5.82
N LEU A 150 -3.17 13.77 6.13
CA LEU A 150 -2.17 13.11 5.31
C LEU A 150 -2.82 12.35 4.16
N SER A 151 -2.27 12.50 2.96
CA SER A 151 -2.56 11.63 1.82
C SER A 151 -1.70 10.38 1.88
N GLN A 152 -2.30 9.19 1.76
CA GLN A 152 -1.56 7.94 1.52
C GLN A 152 -1.59 7.61 0.03
N ASN A 153 -0.49 7.85 -0.66
CA ASN A 153 -0.34 7.57 -2.07
C ASN A 153 0.22 6.15 -2.25
N VAL A 154 -0.64 5.21 -2.57
CA VAL A 154 -0.29 3.78 -2.57
C VAL A 154 -0.53 3.11 -3.92
N HIS A 155 0.26 2.07 -4.20
CA HIS A 155 0.03 1.15 -5.31
C HIS A 155 0.09 -0.29 -4.80
N ASN A 156 -0.96 -1.05 -5.04
CA ASN A 156 -1.08 -2.43 -4.58
C ASN A 156 -1.16 -3.38 -5.78
N LEU A 157 -0.42 -4.50 -5.70
CA LEU A 157 -0.48 -5.61 -6.67
C LEU A 157 -0.86 -6.91 -5.95
N ILE A 158 -1.83 -7.64 -6.50
CA ILE A 158 -2.27 -8.94 -6.01
C ILE A 158 -2.31 -9.91 -7.19
#